data_0dfa5415fa1c0f0aaae8a9edcbcf3aa2
#
_entry.id   0dfa5415fa1c0f0aaae8a9edcbcf3aa2
#
_cell.length_a   1.000
_cell.length_b   1.000
_cell.length_c   1.000
_cell.angle_alpha   90.00
_cell.angle_beta   90.00
_cell.angle_gamma   90.00
#
_symmetry.space_group_name_H-M   'P 1'
#
loop_
_entity.id
_entity.type
_entity.pdbx_description
1 polymer ?
#
loop_
_entity_poly.entity_id
_entity_poly.type
_entity_poly.pdbx_seq_one_letter_code
_entity_poly.pdbx_strand_id
1 'polypeptide(L)'
;MKYFEFGTENPELMVMLHGGGTSCFGMLPTTKEMAKVYHVVLVAYDGFNPDEPETEFVSPMDEAKRLGDHIAAHYGGKIDILYGISYGCRVLMEVLADKRLTITTTIADGMGLRDYPNIRSKWGKDVYCFFFTGLFYAIMGHPGPKKKKFLAKVIGRTLEEADRILYGMATWRSWKNQDYDLIGKKTDYSLFERTDMFLWYGIRGSVDKKLSAGLEALKKTGYLFETKIFTDLGHGGLAGEHPEEFLQEVQAVRLHSLER
;
A
#
# COMPACT_ATOMS: atom_id res chain seq x y z
N MET A 1 -6.14 4.45 13.59
CA MET A 1 -6.48 3.80 12.29
C MET A 1 -7.99 3.81 12.11
N LYS A 2 -8.46 4.18 10.95
CA LYS A 2 -9.89 4.25 10.63
C LYS A 2 -10.21 3.36 9.43
N TYR A 3 -11.40 2.78 9.44
CA TYR A 3 -11.89 1.87 8.40
C TYR A 3 -13.09 2.52 7.73
N PHE A 4 -13.05 2.63 6.41
CA PHE A 4 -14.18 3.10 5.60
C PHE A 4 -14.71 1.92 4.81
N GLU A 5 -15.99 1.58 5.01
CA GLU A 5 -16.63 0.44 4.39
C GLU A 5 -17.54 0.86 3.24
N PHE A 6 -17.50 0.09 2.15
CA PHE A 6 -18.28 0.31 0.94
C PHE A 6 -18.76 -1.05 0.40
N GLY A 7 -19.95 -1.10 -0.19
CA GLY A 7 -20.48 -2.33 -0.78
C GLY A 7 -20.66 -3.45 0.25
N THR A 8 -21.14 -3.13 1.45
CA THR A 8 -21.28 -4.05 2.59
C THR A 8 -22.26 -5.19 2.33
N GLU A 9 -23.08 -5.11 1.29
CA GLU A 9 -23.99 -6.15 0.81
C GLU A 9 -23.27 -7.27 0.04
N ASN A 10 -22.04 -7.05 -0.40
CA ASN A 10 -21.28 -8.02 -1.17
C ASN A 10 -20.62 -9.07 -0.26
N PRO A 11 -20.53 -10.35 -0.68
CA PRO A 11 -20.09 -11.43 0.19
C PRO A 11 -18.55 -11.54 0.34
N GLU A 12 -17.77 -11.07 -0.65
CA GLU A 12 -16.31 -11.16 -0.64
C GLU A 12 -15.68 -9.90 -0.08
N LEU A 13 -14.81 -10.08 0.93
CA LEU A 13 -14.12 -8.98 1.61
C LEU A 13 -12.82 -8.60 0.88
N MET A 14 -12.73 -7.35 0.45
CA MET A 14 -11.51 -6.74 -0.04
C MET A 14 -10.99 -5.69 0.93
N VAL A 15 -9.73 -5.83 1.34
CA VAL A 15 -9.02 -4.82 2.15
C VAL A 15 -8.06 -4.05 1.27
N MET A 16 -8.11 -2.71 1.31
CA MET A 16 -7.28 -1.82 0.50
C MET A 16 -6.36 -0.95 1.36
N LEU A 17 -5.04 -1.05 1.13
CA LEU A 17 -3.96 -0.40 1.86
C LEU A 17 -3.27 0.65 0.99
N HIS A 18 -3.31 1.92 1.40
CA HIS A 18 -2.78 3.04 0.61
C HIS A 18 -1.26 3.19 0.67
N GLY A 19 -0.71 3.98 -0.25
CA GLY A 19 0.72 4.30 -0.34
C GLY A 19 1.21 5.23 0.76
N GLY A 20 2.52 5.38 0.88
CA GLY A 20 3.16 6.26 1.86
C GLY A 20 3.00 7.74 1.54
N GLY A 21 2.97 8.55 2.58
CA GLY A 21 2.95 10.01 2.46
C GLY A 21 1.65 10.61 1.90
N THR A 22 0.64 9.79 1.64
CA THR A 22 -0.69 10.20 1.15
C THR A 22 -1.77 9.63 2.05
N SER A 23 -2.99 10.16 1.96
CA SER A 23 -4.15 9.56 2.62
C SER A 23 -4.80 8.47 1.75
N CYS A 24 -5.64 7.65 2.36
CA CYS A 24 -6.44 6.63 1.67
C CYS A 24 -7.42 7.23 0.64
N PHE A 25 -7.77 8.50 0.77
CA PHE A 25 -8.72 9.17 -0.15
C PHE A 25 -8.22 9.25 -1.60
N GLY A 26 -6.91 9.07 -1.84
CA GLY A 26 -6.37 8.91 -3.19
C GLY A 26 -6.92 7.69 -3.93
N MET A 27 -7.36 6.68 -3.20
CA MET A 27 -7.93 5.44 -3.74
C MET A 27 -9.46 5.46 -3.77
N LEU A 28 -10.11 6.53 -3.31
CA LEU A 28 -11.57 6.55 -3.17
C LEU A 28 -12.34 6.31 -4.49
N PRO A 29 -11.94 6.83 -5.67
CA PRO A 29 -12.62 6.50 -6.93
C PRO A 29 -12.59 4.99 -7.23
N THR A 30 -11.43 4.37 -7.09
CA THR A 30 -11.23 2.93 -7.28
C THR A 30 -11.97 2.10 -6.24
N THR A 31 -11.95 2.55 -4.97
CA THR A 31 -12.72 1.91 -3.90
C THR A 31 -14.22 1.86 -4.23
N LYS A 32 -14.78 2.97 -4.74
CA LYS A 32 -16.19 3.02 -5.16
C LYS A 32 -16.49 2.09 -6.34
N GLU A 33 -15.57 1.93 -7.26
CA GLU A 33 -15.72 0.99 -8.37
C GLU A 33 -15.69 -0.45 -7.88
N MET A 34 -14.72 -0.79 -7.01
CA MET A 34 -14.62 -2.11 -6.40
C MET A 34 -15.85 -2.46 -5.56
N ALA A 35 -16.45 -1.48 -4.88
CA ALA A 35 -17.64 -1.66 -4.05
C ALA A 35 -18.89 -2.10 -4.81
N LYS A 36 -18.90 -2.04 -6.14
CA LYS A 36 -19.97 -2.62 -6.95
C LYS A 36 -20.01 -4.14 -6.89
N VAL A 37 -18.89 -4.79 -6.51
CA VAL A 37 -18.70 -6.26 -6.57
C VAL A 37 -18.22 -6.82 -5.23
N TYR A 38 -17.44 -6.06 -4.47
CA TYR A 38 -16.81 -6.49 -3.22
C TYR A 38 -17.27 -5.66 -2.03
N HIS A 39 -17.30 -6.26 -0.85
CA HIS A 39 -17.31 -5.51 0.40
C HIS A 39 -15.90 -4.96 0.63
N VAL A 40 -15.72 -3.66 0.47
CA VAL A 40 -14.40 -3.02 0.53
C VAL A 40 -14.18 -2.35 1.87
N VAL A 41 -13.09 -2.70 2.55
CA VAL A 41 -12.55 -2.00 3.71
C VAL A 41 -11.35 -1.17 3.24
N LEU A 42 -11.56 0.13 3.07
CA LEU A 42 -10.49 1.09 2.78
C LEU A 42 -9.86 1.56 4.09
N VAL A 43 -8.58 1.24 4.28
CA VAL A 43 -7.86 1.52 5.52
C VAL A 43 -7.20 2.90 5.48
N ALA A 44 -7.42 3.72 6.50
CA ALA A 44 -6.70 4.97 6.73
C ALA A 44 -5.72 4.82 7.89
N TYR A 45 -4.43 4.93 7.61
CA TYR A 45 -3.38 4.85 8.65
C TYR A 45 -3.43 6.06 9.57
N ASP A 46 -3.10 5.83 10.85
CA ASP A 46 -2.87 6.91 11.79
C ASP A 46 -1.78 7.86 11.28
N GLY A 47 -1.89 9.14 11.59
CA GLY A 47 -0.97 10.17 11.12
C GLY A 47 -1.08 10.54 9.64
N PHE A 48 -1.89 9.80 8.84
CA PHE A 48 -2.15 10.07 7.42
C PHE A 48 -3.66 10.15 7.11
N ASN A 49 -4.50 10.30 8.14
CA ASN A 49 -5.94 10.47 8.00
C ASN A 49 -6.33 11.94 8.27
N PRO A 50 -6.80 12.69 7.28
CA PRO A 50 -7.22 14.09 7.47
C PRO A 50 -8.44 14.25 8.40
N ASP A 51 -9.23 13.20 8.61
CA ASP A 51 -10.38 13.21 9.50
C ASP A 51 -9.98 12.96 10.99
N GLU A 52 -8.72 12.55 11.25
CA GLU A 52 -8.16 12.27 12.59
C GLU A 52 -6.72 12.84 12.68
N PRO A 53 -6.58 14.18 12.60
CA PRO A 53 -5.27 14.85 12.48
C PRO A 53 -4.39 14.73 13.72
N GLU A 54 -4.97 14.37 14.87
CA GLU A 54 -4.28 14.18 16.15
C GLU A 54 -3.58 12.82 16.25
N THR A 55 -3.87 11.89 15.36
CA THR A 55 -3.24 10.56 15.37
C THR A 55 -1.81 10.62 14.84
N GLU A 56 -1.01 9.60 15.17
CA GLU A 56 0.36 9.48 14.72
C GLU A 56 0.66 8.06 14.26
N PHE A 57 1.27 7.92 13.10
CA PHE A 57 1.75 6.64 12.59
C PHE A 57 2.91 6.12 13.45
N VAL A 58 2.76 4.93 14.02
CA VAL A 58 3.76 4.30 14.89
C VAL A 58 4.69 3.40 14.09
N SER A 59 4.14 2.40 13.41
CA SER A 59 4.90 1.46 12.57
C SER A 59 3.99 0.64 11.66
N PRO A 60 4.53 0.03 10.58
CA PRO A 60 3.76 -0.90 9.75
C PRO A 60 3.20 -2.09 10.54
N MET A 61 3.96 -2.58 11.55
CA MET A 61 3.55 -3.68 12.41
C MET A 61 2.38 -3.31 13.32
N ASP A 62 2.37 -2.06 13.85
CA ASP A 62 1.28 -1.57 14.68
C ASP A 62 -0.01 -1.42 13.85
N GLU A 63 0.09 -0.85 12.64
CA GLU A 63 -1.04 -0.75 11.71
C GLU A 63 -1.57 -2.14 11.31
N ALA A 64 -0.69 -3.08 10.97
CA ALA A 64 -1.08 -4.45 10.62
C ALA A 64 -1.75 -5.17 11.80
N LYS A 65 -1.22 -4.99 13.03
CA LYS A 65 -1.83 -5.57 14.23
C LYS A 65 -3.25 -5.05 14.45
N ARG A 66 -3.46 -3.74 14.35
CA ARG A 66 -4.80 -3.12 14.52
C ARG A 66 -5.77 -3.60 13.45
N LEU A 67 -5.31 -3.69 12.19
CA LEU A 67 -6.10 -4.26 11.12
C LEU A 67 -6.44 -5.72 11.40
N GLY A 68 -5.48 -6.54 11.82
CA GLY A 68 -5.70 -7.93 12.19
C GLY A 68 -6.72 -8.10 13.33
N ASP A 69 -6.63 -7.25 14.35
CA ASP A 69 -7.60 -7.23 15.46
C ASP A 69 -9.03 -6.89 14.96
N HIS A 70 -9.13 -5.90 14.05
CA HIS A 70 -10.41 -5.51 13.43
C HIS A 70 -10.98 -6.64 12.56
N ILE A 71 -10.19 -7.22 11.67
CA ILE A 71 -10.63 -8.30 10.77
C ILE A 71 -11.02 -9.55 11.58
N ALA A 72 -10.27 -9.89 12.62
CA ALA A 72 -10.62 -11.02 13.48
C ALA A 72 -11.95 -10.80 14.22
N ALA A 73 -12.19 -9.56 14.70
CA ALA A 73 -13.40 -9.24 15.45
C ALA A 73 -14.66 -9.13 14.59
N HIS A 74 -14.55 -8.60 13.36
CA HIS A 74 -15.71 -8.27 12.53
C HIS A 74 -15.93 -9.24 11.35
N TYR A 75 -14.88 -9.93 10.88
CA TYR A 75 -14.92 -10.77 9.67
C TYR A 75 -14.36 -12.18 9.92
N GLY A 76 -14.30 -12.62 11.17
CA GLY A 76 -13.85 -13.97 11.53
C GLY A 76 -12.41 -14.29 11.09
N GLY A 77 -11.57 -13.26 10.90
CA GLY A 77 -10.19 -13.42 10.46
C GLY A 77 -10.00 -13.70 8.96
N LYS A 78 -11.05 -13.55 8.14
CA LYS A 78 -11.01 -13.87 6.71
C LYS A 78 -10.88 -12.59 5.86
N ILE A 79 -9.98 -12.62 4.87
CA ILE A 79 -9.84 -11.62 3.81
C ILE A 79 -9.82 -12.38 2.48
N ASP A 80 -10.75 -12.07 1.57
CA ASP A 80 -10.77 -12.69 0.25
C ASP A 80 -9.73 -12.06 -0.67
N ILE A 81 -9.59 -10.73 -0.64
CA ILE A 81 -8.59 -9.99 -1.42
C ILE A 81 -7.89 -8.96 -0.53
N LEU A 82 -6.58 -9.06 -0.41
CA LEU A 82 -5.73 -8.06 0.23
C LEU A 82 -4.94 -7.29 -0.84
N TYR A 83 -5.25 -6.00 -1.00
CA TYR A 83 -4.54 -5.12 -1.92
C TYR A 83 -3.69 -4.10 -1.18
N GLY A 84 -2.46 -3.92 -1.60
CA GLY A 84 -1.57 -2.88 -1.08
C GLY A 84 -0.76 -2.21 -2.18
N ILE A 85 -0.72 -0.87 -2.17
CA ILE A 85 0.03 -0.11 -3.16
C ILE A 85 1.27 0.54 -2.52
N SER A 86 2.43 0.44 -3.21
CA SER A 86 3.66 1.13 -2.82
C SER A 86 4.05 0.83 -1.36
N TYR A 87 4.02 1.83 -0.48
CA TYR A 87 4.23 1.63 0.95
C TYR A 87 3.19 0.70 1.59
N GLY A 88 1.95 0.69 1.10
CA GLY A 88 0.92 -0.24 1.54
C GLY A 88 1.35 -1.71 1.45
N CYS A 89 2.26 -2.05 0.51
CA CYS A 89 2.86 -3.39 0.45
C CYS A 89 3.70 -3.73 1.70
N ARG A 90 4.23 -2.75 2.44
CA ARG A 90 4.95 -3.00 3.70
C ARG A 90 3.99 -3.41 4.81
N VAL A 91 2.87 -2.69 4.94
CA VAL A 91 1.80 -3.05 5.87
C VAL A 91 1.18 -4.39 5.49
N LEU A 92 0.95 -4.63 4.19
CA LEU A 92 0.46 -5.89 3.62
C LEU A 92 1.31 -7.09 4.06
N MET A 93 2.63 -6.99 3.98
CA MET A 93 3.53 -8.07 4.43
C MET A 93 3.42 -8.36 5.93
N GLU A 94 3.24 -7.34 6.75
CA GLU A 94 3.02 -7.52 8.19
C GLU A 94 1.62 -8.10 8.48
N VAL A 95 0.60 -7.79 7.66
CA VAL A 95 -0.73 -8.42 7.72
C VAL A 95 -0.65 -9.90 7.35
N LEU A 96 0.11 -10.26 6.30
CA LEU A 96 0.38 -11.65 5.93
C LEU A 96 1.08 -12.44 7.06
N ALA A 97 1.88 -11.78 7.90
CA ALA A 97 2.53 -12.42 9.03
C ALA A 97 1.58 -12.77 10.19
N ASP A 98 0.38 -12.16 10.25
CA ASP A 98 -0.60 -12.45 11.30
C ASP A 98 -1.27 -13.82 11.05
N LYS A 99 -0.91 -14.79 11.89
CA LYS A 99 -1.41 -16.18 11.78
C LYS A 99 -2.89 -16.33 12.09
N ARG A 100 -3.55 -15.32 12.65
CA ARG A 100 -5.00 -15.33 12.92
C ARG A 100 -5.82 -15.09 11.65
N LEU A 101 -5.17 -14.59 10.60
CA LEU A 101 -5.82 -14.24 9.35
C LEU A 101 -5.66 -15.33 8.30
N THR A 102 -6.72 -15.56 7.55
CA THR A 102 -6.74 -16.36 6.33
C THR A 102 -6.95 -15.42 5.14
N ILE A 103 -5.97 -15.35 4.25
CA ILE A 103 -5.97 -14.43 3.11
C ILE A 103 -5.85 -15.25 1.84
N THR A 104 -6.88 -15.20 0.99
CA THR A 104 -6.91 -16.03 -0.21
C THR A 104 -6.04 -15.43 -1.32
N THR A 105 -6.30 -14.19 -1.71
CA THR A 105 -5.66 -13.52 -2.83
C THR A 105 -4.96 -12.26 -2.33
N THR A 106 -3.70 -12.06 -2.71
CA THR A 106 -2.94 -10.86 -2.35
C THR A 106 -2.38 -10.19 -3.59
N ILE A 107 -2.61 -8.90 -3.73
CA ILE A 107 -2.12 -8.07 -4.81
C ILE A 107 -1.22 -6.98 -4.24
N ALA A 108 0.09 -7.06 -4.52
CA ALA A 108 1.08 -6.08 -4.11
C ALA A 108 1.49 -5.21 -5.31
N ASP A 109 0.95 -3.99 -5.38
CA ASP A 109 1.16 -3.06 -6.49
C ASP A 109 2.35 -2.13 -6.20
N GLY A 110 3.39 -2.22 -7.02
CA GLY A 110 4.61 -1.44 -6.88
C GLY A 110 5.44 -1.80 -5.64
N MET A 111 5.39 -3.07 -5.22
CA MET A 111 6.18 -3.56 -4.09
C MET A 111 7.68 -3.39 -4.35
N GLY A 112 8.39 -2.71 -3.46
CA GLY A 112 9.85 -2.64 -3.50
C GLY A 112 10.47 -3.98 -3.15
N LEU A 113 11.25 -4.56 -4.10
CA LEU A 113 11.94 -5.84 -3.94
C LEU A 113 13.33 -5.71 -3.29
N ARG A 114 13.62 -4.57 -2.66
CA ARG A 114 14.89 -4.34 -1.98
C ARG A 114 14.69 -4.30 -0.49
N ASP A 115 15.61 -4.92 0.20
CA ASP A 115 15.73 -4.75 1.65
C ASP A 115 16.20 -3.34 2.00
N TYR A 116 15.74 -2.85 3.14
CA TYR A 116 16.28 -1.64 3.74
C TYR A 116 17.75 -1.85 4.15
N PRO A 117 18.57 -0.77 4.20
CA PRO A 117 19.95 -0.89 4.65
C PRO A 117 20.05 -1.56 6.02
N ASN A 118 21.05 -2.43 6.19
CA ASN A 118 21.29 -3.12 7.46
C ASN A 118 21.96 -2.18 8.47
N ILE A 119 21.23 -1.20 8.95
CA ILE A 119 21.67 -0.23 9.97
C ILE A 119 21.09 -0.65 11.31
N ARG A 120 21.94 -0.98 12.28
CA ARG A 120 21.53 -1.43 13.61
C ARG A 120 21.51 -0.31 14.66
N SER A 121 22.39 0.67 14.54
CA SER A 121 22.47 1.76 15.51
C SER A 121 21.30 2.74 15.36
N LYS A 122 20.76 3.21 16.50
CA LYS A 122 19.71 4.23 16.52
C LYS A 122 20.13 5.50 15.77
N TRP A 123 21.34 5.99 16.04
CA TRP A 123 21.90 7.17 15.37
C TRP A 123 21.98 6.98 13.85
N GLY A 124 22.47 5.84 13.39
CA GLY A 124 22.53 5.53 11.95
C GLY A 124 21.15 5.50 11.29
N LYS A 125 20.14 4.93 11.96
CA LYS A 125 18.74 4.96 11.49
C LYS A 125 18.20 6.39 11.42
N ASP A 126 18.45 7.20 12.43
CA ASP A 126 18.04 8.61 12.46
C ASP A 126 18.66 9.41 11.31
N VAL A 127 19.96 9.22 11.06
CA VAL A 127 20.67 9.86 9.94
C VAL A 127 20.12 9.39 8.59
N TYR A 128 19.90 8.09 8.41
CA TYR A 128 19.31 7.54 7.18
C TYR A 128 17.93 8.14 6.92
N CYS A 129 17.04 8.15 7.91
CA CYS A 129 15.70 8.72 7.79
C CYS A 129 15.76 10.23 7.51
N PHE A 130 16.71 10.97 8.13
CA PHE A 130 16.85 12.39 7.87
C PHE A 130 17.12 12.69 6.38
N PHE A 131 17.99 11.93 5.74
CA PHE A 131 18.32 12.13 4.33
C PHE A 131 17.28 11.48 3.40
N PHE A 132 16.88 10.23 3.65
CA PHE A 132 16.02 9.50 2.74
C PHE A 132 14.55 9.93 2.88
N THR A 133 13.98 9.80 4.06
CA THR A 133 12.59 10.22 4.32
C THR A 133 12.44 11.73 4.30
N GLY A 134 13.48 12.46 4.76
CA GLY A 134 13.50 13.91 4.82
C GLY A 134 13.34 14.58 3.45
N LEU A 135 13.89 13.99 2.39
CA LEU A 135 13.70 14.47 1.03
C LEU A 135 12.20 14.38 0.63
N PHE A 136 11.58 13.24 0.86
CA PHE A 136 10.15 13.05 0.57
C PHE A 136 9.27 13.95 1.44
N TYR A 137 9.57 14.07 2.72
CA TYR A 137 8.87 14.98 3.62
C TYR A 137 8.98 16.44 3.17
N ALA A 138 10.16 16.89 2.73
CA ALA A 138 10.35 18.23 2.21
C ALA A 138 9.55 18.47 0.90
N ILE A 139 9.34 17.41 0.12
CA ILE A 139 8.57 17.48 -1.13
C ILE A 139 7.07 17.39 -0.87
N MET A 140 6.59 16.44 -0.10
CA MET A 140 5.19 16.07 0.05
C MET A 140 4.58 16.51 1.39
N GLY A 141 5.38 16.61 2.44
CA GLY A 141 4.93 17.11 3.75
C GLY A 141 4.71 18.62 3.72
N HIS A 142 3.60 19.10 4.22
CA HIS A 142 3.25 20.52 4.32
C HIS A 142 3.42 21.34 3.02
N PRO A 143 2.84 20.92 1.88
CA PRO A 143 2.96 21.68 0.66
C PRO A 143 2.23 23.03 0.81
N GLY A 144 2.94 24.15 0.61
CA GLY A 144 2.34 25.47 0.56
C GLY A 144 1.35 25.60 -0.65
N PRO A 145 0.50 26.64 -0.69
CA PRO A 145 -0.59 26.75 -1.68
C PRO A 145 -0.16 26.62 -3.14
N LYS A 146 0.98 27.21 -3.53
CA LYS A 146 1.53 27.12 -4.90
C LYS A 146 1.95 25.71 -5.25
N LYS A 147 2.63 25.03 -4.32
CA LYS A 147 3.10 23.65 -4.50
C LYS A 147 1.92 22.68 -4.53
N LYS A 148 0.92 22.89 -3.68
CA LYS A 148 -0.31 22.10 -3.66
C LYS A 148 -1.05 22.16 -4.99
N LYS A 149 -1.20 23.38 -5.54
CA LYS A 149 -1.79 23.61 -6.87
C LYS A 149 -1.00 22.90 -7.99
N PHE A 150 0.33 22.93 -7.92
CA PHE A 150 1.19 22.21 -8.86
C PHE A 150 1.02 20.69 -8.72
N LEU A 151 1.08 20.17 -7.50
CA LEU A 151 0.92 18.73 -7.23
C LEU A 151 -0.48 18.24 -7.63
N ALA A 152 -1.55 18.99 -7.35
CA ALA A 152 -2.91 18.69 -7.81
C ALA A 152 -2.97 18.49 -9.33
N LYS A 153 -2.34 19.42 -10.09
CA LYS A 153 -2.22 19.29 -11.54
C LYS A 153 -1.44 18.06 -11.98
N VAL A 154 -0.34 17.74 -11.28
CA VAL A 154 0.50 16.56 -11.59
C VAL A 154 -0.25 15.25 -11.37
N ILE A 155 -1.04 15.16 -10.29
CA ILE A 155 -1.83 13.96 -9.98
C ILE A 155 -3.20 13.95 -10.68
N GLY A 156 -3.52 14.94 -11.52
CA GLY A 156 -4.78 15.02 -12.26
C GLY A 156 -6.03 15.18 -11.40
N ARG A 157 -5.91 15.88 -10.25
CA ARG A 157 -6.99 16.06 -9.28
C ARG A 157 -7.36 17.54 -9.09
N THR A 158 -8.57 17.80 -8.59
CA THR A 158 -8.95 19.13 -8.13
C THR A 158 -8.12 19.56 -6.92
N LEU A 159 -8.09 20.85 -6.60
CA LEU A 159 -7.35 21.33 -5.43
C LEU A 159 -7.94 20.76 -4.12
N GLU A 160 -9.24 20.62 -4.04
CA GLU A 160 -9.95 20.06 -2.89
C GLU A 160 -9.61 18.57 -2.69
N GLU A 161 -9.65 17.76 -3.75
CA GLU A 161 -9.23 16.37 -3.70
C GLU A 161 -7.75 16.25 -3.31
N ALA A 162 -6.90 17.08 -3.91
CA ALA A 162 -5.47 17.09 -3.59
C ALA A 162 -5.20 17.46 -2.12
N ASP A 163 -6.02 18.32 -1.51
CA ASP A 163 -5.93 18.65 -0.08
C ASP A 163 -6.18 17.43 0.81
N ARG A 164 -7.11 16.58 0.43
CA ARG A 164 -7.39 15.34 1.18
C ARG A 164 -6.39 14.24 0.90
N ILE A 165 -5.87 14.14 -0.33
CA ILE A 165 -4.92 13.11 -0.77
C ILE A 165 -3.51 13.40 -0.26
N LEU A 166 -3.04 14.64 -0.51
CA LEU A 166 -1.70 15.10 -0.13
C LEU A 166 -1.74 15.66 1.29
N TYR A 167 -2.11 14.82 2.23
CA TYR A 167 -2.33 15.20 3.61
C TYR A 167 -1.09 15.91 4.23
N GLY A 168 -1.07 17.23 4.13
CA GLY A 168 0.02 18.10 4.57
C GLY A 168 0.13 18.28 6.08
N MET A 169 -0.67 17.58 6.89
CA MET A 169 -0.66 17.67 8.36
C MET A 169 0.13 16.54 9.02
N ALA A 170 0.56 15.53 8.25
CA ALA A 170 1.35 14.43 8.81
C ALA A 170 2.67 14.95 9.41
N THR A 171 2.93 14.59 10.66
CA THR A 171 4.14 15.01 11.38
C THR A 171 5.39 14.40 10.78
N TRP A 172 6.55 15.05 10.99
CA TRP A 172 7.85 14.45 10.67
C TRP A 172 8.01 13.08 11.32
N ARG A 173 7.47 12.89 12.52
CA ARG A 173 7.54 11.63 13.23
C ARG A 173 6.75 10.53 12.52
N SER A 174 5.52 10.80 12.08
CA SER A 174 4.75 9.86 11.25
C SER A 174 5.48 9.48 9.96
N TRP A 175 6.05 10.45 9.25
CA TRP A 175 6.86 10.19 8.05
C TRP A 175 8.09 9.34 8.35
N LYS A 176 8.85 9.71 9.39
CA LYS A 176 10.04 8.95 9.80
C LYS A 176 9.70 7.51 10.16
N ASN A 177 8.62 7.32 10.89
CA ASN A 177 8.21 6.01 11.39
C ASN A 177 7.75 5.05 10.28
N GLN A 178 7.36 5.55 9.09
CA GLN A 178 7.10 4.67 7.94
C GLN A 178 8.32 3.80 7.60
N ASP A 179 9.53 4.36 7.67
CA ASP A 179 10.73 3.64 7.25
C ASP A 179 11.56 3.11 8.43
N TYR A 180 11.49 3.78 9.59
CA TYR A 180 12.42 3.59 10.71
C TYR A 180 12.51 2.15 11.20
N ASP A 181 11.37 1.49 11.39
CA ASP A 181 11.30 0.13 11.90
C ASP A 181 11.59 -0.93 10.83
N LEU A 182 11.57 -0.54 9.56
CA LEU A 182 11.93 -1.41 8.44
C LEU A 182 13.44 -1.44 8.20
N ILE A 183 14.19 -0.40 8.65
CA ILE A 183 15.64 -0.34 8.49
C ILE A 183 16.30 -1.47 9.29
N GLY A 184 17.10 -2.28 8.58
CA GLY A 184 17.76 -3.46 9.15
C GLY A 184 16.91 -4.74 9.15
N LYS A 185 15.66 -4.67 8.71
CA LYS A 185 14.83 -5.85 8.47
C LYS A 185 14.96 -6.33 7.03
N LYS A 186 14.90 -7.63 6.85
CA LYS A 186 14.76 -8.27 5.55
C LYS A 186 13.28 -8.55 5.30
N THR A 187 12.86 -8.45 4.05
CA THR A 187 11.53 -8.87 3.64
C THR A 187 11.45 -10.40 3.74
N ASP A 188 10.46 -10.90 4.48
CA ASP A 188 10.22 -12.35 4.61
C ASP A 188 9.31 -12.80 3.45
N TYR A 189 9.91 -13.26 2.38
CA TYR A 189 9.19 -13.76 1.21
C TYR A 189 8.53 -15.14 1.42
N SER A 190 8.83 -15.85 2.54
CA SER A 190 8.11 -17.10 2.86
C SER A 190 6.62 -16.87 3.11
N LEU A 191 6.23 -15.64 3.43
CA LEU A 191 4.83 -15.25 3.60
C LEU A 191 4.00 -15.37 2.31
N PHE A 192 4.65 -15.47 1.15
CA PHE A 192 3.95 -15.71 -0.13
C PHE A 192 3.27 -17.09 -0.17
N GLU A 193 3.76 -18.06 0.60
CA GLU A 193 3.13 -19.38 0.72
C GLU A 193 1.77 -19.36 1.44
N ARG A 194 1.40 -18.22 2.03
CA ARG A 194 0.16 -18.07 2.79
C ARG A 194 -1.04 -17.57 1.97
N THR A 195 -0.82 -17.29 0.68
CA THR A 195 -1.81 -16.63 -0.18
C THR A 195 -1.46 -16.87 -1.64
N ASP A 196 -2.39 -16.69 -2.56
CA ASP A 196 -2.07 -16.53 -3.98
C ASP A 196 -1.54 -15.12 -4.20
N MET A 197 -0.21 -15.00 -4.42
CA MET A 197 0.51 -13.74 -4.49
C MET A 197 0.64 -13.23 -5.91
N PHE A 198 0.19 -11.99 -6.13
CA PHE A 198 0.32 -11.26 -7.40
C PHE A 198 1.09 -9.96 -7.18
N LEU A 199 2.14 -9.78 -7.99
CA LEU A 199 2.98 -8.58 -7.99
C LEU A 199 2.67 -7.74 -9.23
N TRP A 200 2.12 -6.55 -9.04
CA TRP A 200 1.80 -5.63 -10.11
C TRP A 200 2.78 -4.45 -10.16
N TYR A 201 3.11 -4.02 -11.38
CA TYR A 201 4.04 -2.90 -11.58
C TYR A 201 3.60 -2.03 -12.75
N GLY A 202 3.24 -0.78 -12.47
CA GLY A 202 3.13 0.28 -13.48
C GLY A 202 4.51 0.91 -13.68
N ILE A 203 5.07 0.87 -14.89
CA ILE A 203 6.46 1.26 -15.16
C ILE A 203 6.63 2.33 -16.23
N ARG A 204 5.58 2.77 -16.87
CA ARG A 204 5.57 3.74 -18.00
C ARG A 204 6.84 3.66 -18.85
N GLY A 205 6.88 2.67 -19.75
CA GLY A 205 8.01 2.41 -20.63
C GLY A 205 8.62 1.02 -20.42
N SER A 206 9.93 0.91 -20.27
CA SER A 206 10.63 -0.37 -20.10
C SER A 206 10.94 -0.69 -18.65
N VAL A 207 10.94 -1.98 -18.33
CA VAL A 207 11.36 -2.48 -17.00
C VAL A 207 12.79 -2.04 -16.72
N ASP A 208 13.01 -1.35 -15.63
CA ASP A 208 14.36 -0.95 -15.24
C ASP A 208 15.19 -2.16 -14.75
N LYS A 209 16.53 -2.01 -14.79
CA LYS A 209 17.46 -3.07 -14.38
C LYS A 209 17.29 -3.49 -12.92
N LYS A 210 16.79 -2.59 -12.07
CA LYS A 210 16.65 -2.84 -10.63
C LYS A 210 15.44 -3.72 -10.37
N LEU A 211 14.31 -3.43 -11.03
CA LEU A 211 13.10 -4.26 -10.94
C LEU A 211 13.37 -5.65 -11.53
N SER A 212 13.99 -5.72 -12.73
CA SER A 212 14.37 -7.01 -13.34
C SER A 212 15.24 -7.85 -12.40
N ALA A 213 16.30 -7.25 -11.83
CA ALA A 213 17.19 -7.96 -10.91
C ALA A 213 16.47 -8.41 -9.63
N GLY A 214 15.55 -7.58 -9.10
CA GLY A 214 14.73 -7.94 -7.93
C GLY A 214 13.81 -9.12 -8.20
N LEU A 215 13.10 -9.11 -9.34
CA LEU A 215 12.22 -10.21 -9.75
C LEU A 215 13.00 -11.52 -9.99
N GLU A 216 14.16 -11.44 -10.63
CA GLU A 216 15.02 -12.62 -10.84
C GLU A 216 15.57 -13.15 -9.50
N ALA A 217 15.91 -12.29 -8.56
CA ALA A 217 16.32 -12.72 -7.24
C ALA A 217 15.17 -13.39 -6.48
N LEU A 218 13.97 -12.85 -6.58
CA LEU A 218 12.77 -13.40 -5.95
C LEU A 218 12.39 -14.77 -6.55
N LYS A 219 12.44 -14.94 -7.88
CA LYS A 219 12.19 -16.24 -8.55
C LYS A 219 13.14 -17.33 -8.05
N LYS A 220 14.39 -16.98 -7.74
CA LYS A 220 15.39 -17.94 -7.22
C LYS A 220 15.09 -18.42 -5.80
N THR A 221 14.20 -17.78 -5.06
CA THR A 221 13.76 -18.25 -3.73
C THR A 221 12.88 -19.49 -3.81
N GLY A 222 12.24 -19.74 -4.95
CA GLY A 222 11.30 -20.84 -5.16
C GLY A 222 9.88 -20.58 -4.67
N TYR A 223 9.60 -19.44 -4.05
CA TYR A 223 8.24 -19.08 -3.64
C TYR A 223 7.37 -18.78 -4.86
N LEU A 224 6.10 -19.18 -4.78
CA LEU A 224 5.13 -18.98 -5.87
C LEU A 224 4.58 -17.55 -5.84
N PHE A 225 4.61 -16.90 -6.99
CA PHE A 225 3.97 -15.61 -7.23
C PHE A 225 3.79 -15.40 -8.72
N GLU A 226 2.84 -14.55 -9.09
CA GLU A 226 2.65 -14.09 -10.45
C GLU A 226 3.00 -12.62 -10.59
N THR A 227 3.44 -12.21 -11.78
CA THR A 227 3.83 -10.82 -12.02
C THR A 227 3.07 -10.27 -13.21
N LYS A 228 2.45 -9.10 -13.04
CA LYS A 228 1.86 -8.33 -14.14
C LYS A 228 2.52 -6.96 -14.24
N ILE A 229 2.92 -6.58 -15.45
CA ILE A 229 3.61 -5.33 -15.75
C ILE A 229 2.77 -4.51 -16.72
N PHE A 230 2.44 -3.28 -16.31
CA PHE A 230 1.68 -2.32 -17.11
C PHE A 230 2.66 -1.27 -17.67
N THR A 231 2.98 -1.36 -18.97
CA THR A 231 4.05 -0.56 -19.59
C THR A 231 3.66 0.88 -19.89
N ASP A 232 2.39 1.16 -19.96
CA ASP A 232 1.78 2.48 -20.27
C ASP A 232 1.38 3.25 -19.02
N LEU A 233 1.34 2.59 -17.86
CA LEU A 233 0.94 3.19 -16.60
C LEU A 233 2.15 3.54 -15.74
N GLY A 234 2.03 4.61 -14.97
CA GLY A 234 2.99 4.94 -13.93
C GLY A 234 2.81 4.07 -12.68
N HIS A 235 3.67 4.29 -11.68
CA HIS A 235 3.59 3.63 -10.38
C HIS A 235 2.20 3.83 -9.73
N GLY A 236 1.47 2.74 -9.52
CA GLY A 236 0.09 2.77 -9.02
C GLY A 236 -0.94 3.38 -9.97
N GLY A 237 -0.57 3.56 -11.24
CA GLY A 237 -1.43 4.21 -12.24
C GLY A 237 -2.73 3.47 -12.49
N LEU A 238 -2.73 2.15 -12.45
CA LEU A 238 -3.95 1.36 -12.63
C LEU A 238 -4.99 1.71 -11.55
N ALA A 239 -4.61 1.63 -10.29
CA ALA A 239 -5.51 1.96 -9.19
C ALA A 239 -5.82 3.45 -9.07
N GLY A 240 -4.93 4.34 -9.53
CA GLY A 240 -5.11 5.78 -9.41
C GLY A 240 -5.89 6.42 -10.55
N GLU A 241 -5.75 5.89 -11.78
CA GLU A 241 -6.19 6.55 -13.02
C GLU A 241 -7.27 5.74 -13.78
N HIS A 242 -7.36 4.41 -13.56
CA HIS A 242 -8.19 3.48 -14.33
C HIS A 242 -9.05 2.56 -13.44
N PRO A 243 -10.02 3.09 -12.68
CA PRO A 243 -10.81 2.30 -11.71
C PRO A 243 -11.55 1.11 -12.33
N GLU A 244 -12.13 1.26 -13.52
CA GLU A 244 -12.87 0.19 -14.20
C GLU A 244 -11.94 -0.94 -14.68
N GLU A 245 -10.80 -0.59 -15.25
CA GLU A 245 -9.78 -1.54 -15.67
C GLU A 245 -9.17 -2.25 -14.45
N PHE A 246 -8.95 -1.52 -13.36
CA PHE A 246 -8.52 -2.09 -12.09
C PHE A 246 -9.50 -3.15 -11.57
N LEU A 247 -10.82 -2.90 -11.64
CA LEU A 247 -11.83 -3.88 -11.27
C LEU A 247 -11.72 -5.14 -12.13
N GLN A 248 -11.61 -4.99 -13.45
CA GLN A 248 -11.48 -6.13 -14.37
C GLN A 248 -10.26 -6.99 -14.06
N GLU A 249 -9.13 -6.33 -13.78
CA GLU A 249 -7.88 -7.02 -13.43
C GLU A 249 -7.96 -7.74 -12.09
N VAL A 250 -8.59 -7.13 -11.08
CA VAL A 250 -8.80 -7.78 -9.78
C VAL A 250 -9.73 -8.99 -9.92
N GLN A 251 -10.80 -8.88 -10.71
CA GLN A 251 -11.70 -10.01 -10.99
C GLN A 251 -10.99 -11.16 -11.70
N ALA A 252 -10.13 -10.85 -12.69
CA ALA A 252 -9.35 -11.87 -13.41
C ALA A 252 -8.39 -12.60 -12.45
N VAL A 253 -7.68 -11.87 -11.59
CA VAL A 253 -6.80 -12.44 -10.57
C VAL A 253 -7.59 -13.29 -9.57
N ARG A 254 -8.76 -12.81 -9.13
CA ARG A 254 -9.60 -13.53 -8.17
C ARG A 254 -10.13 -14.85 -8.73
N LEU A 255 -10.60 -14.85 -9.98
CA LEU A 255 -11.04 -16.07 -10.66
C LEU A 255 -9.90 -17.09 -10.75
N HIS A 256 -8.71 -16.63 -11.15
CA HIS A 256 -7.53 -17.49 -11.23
C HIS A 256 -7.14 -18.11 -9.87
N SER A 257 -7.25 -17.35 -8.77
CA SER A 257 -7.06 -17.88 -7.41
C SER A 257 -8.09 -18.93 -7.00
N LEU A 258 -9.33 -18.84 -7.49
CA LEU A 258 -10.39 -19.79 -7.15
C LEU A 258 -10.29 -21.12 -7.92
N GLU A 259 -9.55 -21.13 -9.03
CA GLU A 259 -9.33 -22.31 -9.87
C GLU A 259 -8.14 -23.19 -9.38
N ARG A 260 -7.36 -22.72 -8.43
CA ARG A 260 -6.22 -23.45 -7.82
C ARG A 260 -6.63 -24.25 -6.61
#